data_1cdb0318ba690e23572b47ffb1534350
#
_entry.id   1cdb0318ba690e23572b47ffb1534350
#
_cell.length_a   1.000
_cell.length_b   1.000
_cell.length_c   1.000
_cell.angle_alpha   90.00
_cell.angle_beta   90.00
_cell.angle_gamma   90.00
#
_symmetry.space_group_name_H-M   'P 1'
#
loop_
_entity.id
_entity.type
_entity.pdbx_description
1 polymer ?
#
loop_
_entity_poly.entity_id
_entity_poly.type
_entity_poly.pdbx_seq_one_letter_code
_entity_poly.pdbx_strand_id
1 'polypeptide(L)'
;KGSENTLDHDEGGFIGQNQAFALKGINKDVSIEWNIPDITPQNVIDYQYSKNDVQFEIKDLIQIIEKTIDREHEDERHNLTKGRLQKDLINWFIDDQFKLFYKKQDLSKTFDATFTLLIDASASMHDKMDETIKGVVLFHETLKSLNIKHEILAFNEDAFEADQRQQPNIIDEIINYNYSIFEKEGPRIMTLEPQDDNRDGIAIRIASERLLQR
;
A
#
# COMPACT_ATOMS: atom_id res chain seq x y z
N LYS A 1 -31.49 11.75 -26.47
CA LYS A 1 -31.02 13.13 -26.24
C LYS A 1 -30.37 13.17 -24.90
N GLY A 2 -29.08 13.12 -24.91
CA GLY A 2 -28.02 13.72 -24.21
C GLY A 2 -28.19 13.88 -22.71
N SER A 3 -27.48 13.12 -21.93
CA SER A 3 -26.94 13.58 -20.66
C SER A 3 -25.42 13.55 -20.79
N GLU A 4 -24.86 14.74 -20.79
CA GLU A 4 -23.44 14.98 -20.76
C GLU A 4 -22.90 14.59 -19.40
N ASN A 5 -22.00 13.61 -19.37
CA ASN A 5 -21.14 13.36 -18.25
C ASN A 5 -19.94 14.30 -18.38
N THR A 6 -19.98 15.39 -17.66
CA THR A 6 -18.85 16.27 -17.43
C THR A 6 -18.19 15.90 -16.12
N LEU A 7 -17.18 15.06 -16.17
CA LEU A 7 -16.08 14.99 -15.19
C LEU A 7 -14.82 14.64 -15.95
N ASP A 8 -14.36 15.61 -16.77
CA ASP A 8 -12.99 15.66 -17.23
C ASP A 8 -12.09 16.17 -16.10
N HIS A 9 -11.49 15.25 -15.38
CA HIS A 9 -10.20 15.48 -14.76
C HIS A 9 -9.20 14.53 -15.41
N ASP A 10 -8.06 15.05 -15.81
CA ASP A 10 -6.98 14.45 -16.61
C ASP A 10 -6.38 13.12 -16.06
N GLU A 11 -6.99 12.51 -15.06
CA GLU A 11 -6.65 11.19 -14.51
C GLU A 11 -7.47 10.03 -15.14
N GLY A 12 -8.50 10.34 -15.91
CA GLY A 12 -9.43 9.35 -16.47
C GLY A 12 -8.85 8.36 -17.48
N GLY A 13 -7.73 8.70 -18.14
CA GLY A 13 -7.10 7.82 -19.12
C GLY A 13 -6.42 6.59 -18.50
N PHE A 14 -5.96 6.72 -17.28
CA PHE A 14 -5.22 5.67 -16.58
C PHE A 14 -6.15 4.59 -15.99
N ILE A 15 -7.25 5.01 -15.42
CA ILE A 15 -8.27 4.12 -14.85
C ILE A 15 -8.93 3.26 -15.95
N GLY A 16 -9.21 3.85 -17.10
CA GLY A 16 -9.87 3.16 -18.21
C GLY A 16 -9.06 2.00 -18.83
N GLN A 17 -7.74 2.10 -18.89
CA GLN A 17 -6.89 1.03 -19.41
C GLN A 17 -6.80 -0.16 -18.46
N ASN A 18 -6.75 0.08 -17.14
CA ASN A 18 -6.69 -0.95 -16.12
C ASN A 18 -8.00 -1.73 -16.03
N GLN A 19 -9.14 -1.04 -16.08
CA GLN A 19 -10.44 -1.68 -16.14
C GLN A 19 -10.58 -2.63 -17.33
N ALA A 20 -10.06 -2.25 -18.49
CA ALA A 20 -10.17 -3.06 -19.70
C ALA A 20 -9.47 -4.42 -19.59
N PHE A 21 -8.41 -4.54 -18.78
CA PHE A 21 -7.73 -5.82 -18.55
C PHE A 21 -8.42 -6.64 -17.45
N ALA A 22 -8.74 -6.03 -16.31
CA ALA A 22 -9.40 -6.68 -15.18
C ALA A 22 -10.74 -7.31 -15.57
N LEU A 23 -11.46 -6.70 -16.52
CA LEU A 23 -12.77 -7.15 -17.02
C LEU A 23 -12.71 -8.16 -18.16
N LYS A 24 -11.54 -8.74 -18.48
CA LYS A 24 -11.44 -9.81 -19.50
C LYS A 24 -11.96 -11.15 -18.95
N GLY A 25 -12.50 -11.98 -19.86
CA GLY A 25 -12.96 -13.31 -19.54
C GLY A 25 -14.30 -13.32 -18.79
N ILE A 26 -14.37 -14.02 -17.66
CA ILE A 26 -15.61 -14.18 -16.88
C ILE A 26 -16.12 -12.86 -16.26
N ASN A 27 -15.27 -11.86 -16.15
CA ASN A 27 -15.58 -10.58 -15.53
C ASN A 27 -15.95 -9.48 -16.53
N LYS A 28 -16.13 -9.83 -17.82
CA LYS A 28 -16.36 -8.86 -18.91
C LYS A 28 -17.63 -8.01 -18.77
N ASP A 29 -18.60 -8.52 -18.02
CA ASP A 29 -19.90 -7.89 -17.82
C ASP A 29 -20.05 -7.26 -16.42
N VAL A 30 -18.98 -7.21 -15.63
CA VAL A 30 -18.98 -6.63 -14.28
C VAL A 30 -18.63 -5.16 -14.37
N SER A 31 -19.43 -4.31 -13.72
CA SER A 31 -19.12 -2.87 -13.56
C SER A 31 -18.16 -2.67 -12.39
N ILE A 32 -17.33 -1.63 -12.50
CA ILE A 32 -16.44 -1.21 -11.42
C ILE A 32 -16.74 0.25 -11.13
N GLU A 33 -17.05 0.52 -9.86
CA GLU A 33 -17.29 1.84 -9.35
C GLU A 33 -16.15 2.25 -8.43
N TRP A 34 -15.58 3.43 -8.70
CA TRP A 34 -14.56 4.02 -7.86
C TRP A 34 -15.18 5.07 -6.96
N ASN A 35 -14.87 4.97 -5.68
CA ASN A 35 -15.34 5.91 -4.69
C ASN A 35 -14.16 6.42 -3.84
N ILE A 36 -14.25 7.66 -3.39
CA ILE A 36 -13.32 8.28 -2.45
C ILE A 36 -14.16 8.75 -1.27
N PRO A 37 -14.19 8.01 -0.16
CA PRO A 37 -15.00 8.37 0.99
C PRO A 37 -14.61 9.72 1.59
N ASP A 38 -15.61 10.52 1.95
CA ASP A 38 -15.40 11.83 2.58
C ASP A 38 -14.97 11.70 4.05
N ILE A 39 -14.02 12.53 4.46
CA ILE A 39 -13.52 12.57 5.83
C ILE A 39 -14.41 13.47 6.68
N THR A 40 -15.01 12.93 7.73
CA THR A 40 -15.77 13.70 8.72
C THR A 40 -14.88 14.18 9.87
N PRO A 41 -15.29 15.21 10.64
CA PRO A 41 -14.57 15.60 11.85
C PRO A 41 -14.43 14.47 12.88
N GLN A 42 -15.41 13.56 12.94
CA GLN A 42 -15.38 12.42 13.83
C GLN A 42 -14.27 11.43 13.40
N ASN A 43 -14.12 11.17 12.10
CA ASN A 43 -13.05 10.32 11.59
C ASN A 43 -11.65 10.81 12.00
N VAL A 44 -11.45 12.13 12.07
CA VAL A 44 -10.17 12.70 12.54
C VAL A 44 -9.91 12.36 14.00
N ILE A 45 -10.93 12.44 14.84
CA ILE A 45 -10.84 12.12 16.27
C ILE A 45 -10.57 10.62 16.47
N ASP A 46 -11.35 9.78 15.82
CA ASP A 46 -11.24 8.32 15.94
C ASP A 46 -9.90 7.80 15.41
N TYR A 47 -9.40 8.42 14.34
CA TYR A 47 -8.06 8.12 13.82
C TYR A 47 -6.96 8.41 14.85
N GLN A 48 -7.03 9.54 15.55
CA GLN A 48 -6.05 9.87 16.59
C GLN A 48 -6.08 8.87 17.75
N TYR A 49 -7.27 8.43 18.13
CA TYR A 49 -7.39 7.38 19.15
C TYR A 49 -6.76 6.06 18.67
N SER A 50 -7.12 5.60 17.48
CA SER A 50 -6.57 4.36 16.91
C SER A 50 -5.04 4.43 16.74
N LYS A 51 -4.52 5.57 16.28
CA LYS A 51 -3.08 5.82 16.15
C LYS A 51 -2.37 5.75 17.51
N ASN A 52 -2.98 6.31 18.56
CA ASN A 52 -2.41 6.26 19.91
C ASN A 52 -2.40 4.82 20.46
N ASP A 53 -3.44 4.04 20.18
CA ASP A 53 -3.53 2.65 20.60
C ASP A 53 -2.38 1.79 20.04
N VAL A 54 -1.98 2.04 18.80
CA VAL A 54 -0.95 1.23 18.12
C VAL A 54 0.43 1.91 18.05
N GLN A 55 0.67 2.96 18.82
CA GLN A 55 1.90 3.75 18.71
C GLN A 55 3.18 2.99 19.07
N PHE A 56 3.10 2.01 19.96
CA PHE A 56 4.26 1.19 20.34
C PHE A 56 4.61 0.21 19.23
N GLU A 57 3.61 -0.43 18.66
CA GLU A 57 3.74 -1.36 17.54
C GLU A 57 4.30 -0.66 16.30
N ILE A 58 3.88 0.59 16.03
CA ILE A 58 4.43 1.43 14.96
C ILE A 58 5.94 1.60 15.16
N LYS A 59 6.39 1.99 16.37
CA LYS A 59 7.81 2.20 16.68
C LYS A 59 8.62 0.92 16.53
N ASP A 60 8.09 -0.18 17.04
CA ASP A 60 8.75 -1.48 16.94
C ASP A 60 8.88 -1.94 15.49
N LEU A 61 7.83 -1.77 14.69
CA LEU A 61 7.85 -2.15 13.27
C LEU A 61 8.82 -1.28 12.47
N ILE A 62 8.86 0.03 12.72
CA ILE A 62 9.85 0.93 12.10
C ILE A 62 11.27 0.45 12.41
N GLN A 63 11.58 0.14 13.67
CA GLN A 63 12.92 -0.34 14.05
C GLN A 63 13.28 -1.67 13.38
N ILE A 64 12.33 -2.58 13.24
CA ILE A 64 12.55 -3.87 12.57
C ILE A 64 12.87 -3.63 11.09
N ILE A 65 12.10 -2.79 10.41
CA ILE A 65 12.30 -2.48 8.99
C ILE A 65 13.64 -1.79 8.79
N GLU A 66 13.98 -0.76 9.57
CA GLU A 66 15.26 -0.06 9.50
C GLU A 66 16.45 -0.99 9.71
N LYS A 67 16.39 -1.87 10.72
CA LYS A 67 17.43 -2.87 10.97
C LYS A 67 17.58 -3.88 9.82
N THR A 68 16.49 -4.24 9.17
CA THR A 68 16.51 -5.17 8.03
C THR A 68 17.17 -4.51 6.83
N ILE A 69 16.80 -3.25 6.54
CA ILE A 69 17.42 -2.45 5.47
C ILE A 69 18.92 -2.27 5.73
N ASP A 70 19.31 -1.94 6.96
CA ASP A 70 20.71 -1.76 7.32
C ASP A 70 21.53 -3.05 7.14
N ARG A 71 20.96 -4.22 7.45
CA ARG A 71 21.64 -5.51 7.25
C ARG A 71 21.83 -5.85 5.78
N GLU A 72 20.83 -5.69 4.94
CA GLU A 72 20.96 -5.92 3.50
C GLU A 72 22.03 -5.01 2.87
N HIS A 73 22.17 -3.79 3.36
CA HIS A 73 23.22 -2.87 2.91
C HIS A 73 24.61 -3.22 3.46
N GLU A 74 24.71 -3.84 4.63
CA GLU A 74 25.99 -4.30 5.16
C GLU A 74 26.57 -5.47 4.37
N ASP A 75 25.75 -6.41 3.92
CA ASP A 75 26.19 -7.57 3.13
C ASP A 75 26.75 -7.18 1.76
N GLU A 76 26.29 -6.10 1.16
CA GLU A 76 26.84 -5.57 -0.10
C GLU A 76 28.18 -4.81 0.06
N ARG A 77 28.57 -4.44 1.28
CA ARG A 77 29.73 -3.56 1.56
C ARG A 77 31.06 -4.29 1.77
N HIS A 78 31.02 -5.56 2.02
CA HIS A 78 32.22 -6.37 2.31
C HIS A 78 32.78 -7.06 1.06
N ASN A 79 34.09 -7.31 1.07
CA ASN A 79 34.78 -8.07 0.02
C ASN A 79 34.93 -7.34 -1.32
N LEU A 80 35.21 -6.04 -1.28
CA LEU A 80 35.50 -5.23 -2.47
C LEU A 80 37.00 -5.20 -2.78
N THR A 81 37.36 -5.00 -4.05
CA THR A 81 38.75 -4.84 -4.52
C THR A 81 39.23 -3.39 -4.43
N LYS A 82 38.35 -2.43 -4.17
CA LYS A 82 38.65 -0.99 -4.04
C LYS A 82 37.73 -0.34 -3.00
N GLY A 83 38.29 0.48 -2.08
CA GLY A 83 37.52 1.19 -1.06
C GLY A 83 38.37 1.54 0.16
N ARG A 84 37.74 1.57 1.34
CA ARG A 84 38.45 1.68 2.62
C ARG A 84 38.89 0.30 3.09
N LEU A 85 40.08 0.19 3.65
CA LEU A 85 40.60 -1.05 4.19
C LEU A 85 39.74 -1.54 5.36
N GLN A 86 39.40 -2.83 5.36
CA GLN A 86 38.68 -3.46 6.49
C GLN A 86 39.58 -3.47 7.74
N LYS A 87 38.98 -3.35 8.91
CA LYS A 87 39.75 -3.39 10.18
C LYS A 87 40.27 -4.80 10.50
N ASP A 88 39.59 -5.82 10.00
CA ASP A 88 40.00 -7.23 10.15
C ASP A 88 40.96 -7.61 9.03
N LEU A 89 42.25 -7.52 9.32
CA LEU A 89 43.34 -7.87 8.40
C LEU A 89 43.59 -9.38 8.33
N ILE A 90 42.85 -10.23 9.04
CA ILE A 90 43.01 -11.68 9.04
C ILE A 90 42.77 -12.25 7.63
N ASN A 91 41.83 -11.69 6.90
CA ASN A 91 41.50 -12.09 5.52
C ASN A 91 42.65 -11.76 4.53
N TRP A 92 43.59 -10.89 4.89
CA TRP A 92 44.74 -10.58 4.06
C TRP A 92 45.70 -11.79 3.86
N PHE A 93 45.68 -12.67 4.83
CA PHE A 93 46.55 -13.88 4.78
C PHE A 93 45.84 -15.12 4.19
N ILE A 94 44.52 -15.03 3.99
CA ILE A 94 43.70 -16.20 3.61
C ILE A 94 43.08 -16.05 2.20
N ASP A 95 42.90 -14.83 1.70
CA ASP A 95 42.22 -14.60 0.43
C ASP A 95 43.16 -14.10 -0.66
N ASP A 96 43.44 -14.97 -1.66
CA ASP A 96 44.28 -14.68 -2.84
C ASP A 96 43.69 -13.63 -3.77
N GLN A 97 42.44 -13.18 -3.55
CA GLN A 97 41.74 -12.21 -4.41
C GLN A 97 41.80 -10.74 -3.91
N PHE A 98 42.49 -10.47 -2.81
CA PHE A 98 42.66 -9.09 -2.24
C PHE A 98 41.35 -8.32 -2.07
N LYS A 99 40.26 -8.98 -1.71
CA LYS A 99 38.95 -8.34 -1.40
C LYS A 99 38.96 -7.74 0.01
N LEU A 100 39.89 -6.84 0.29
CA LEU A 100 40.19 -6.28 1.61
C LEU A 100 39.48 -4.94 1.88
N PHE A 101 38.74 -4.48 0.92
CA PHE A 101 38.17 -3.14 0.99
C PHE A 101 36.66 -3.17 1.24
N TYR A 102 36.19 -2.20 2.01
CA TYR A 102 34.77 -1.88 2.10
C TYR A 102 34.51 -0.49 1.55
N LYS A 103 33.37 -0.28 0.98
CA LYS A 103 32.92 1.04 0.55
C LYS A 103 31.86 1.51 1.51
N LYS A 104 32.11 2.60 2.22
CA LYS A 104 31.09 3.32 2.95
C LYS A 104 30.29 4.07 1.88
N GLN A 105 29.23 3.46 1.39
CA GLN A 105 28.29 4.17 0.55
C GLN A 105 27.37 4.94 1.48
N ASP A 106 27.40 6.28 1.39
CA ASP A 106 26.30 7.12 1.83
C ASP A 106 25.18 6.96 0.79
N LEU A 107 24.62 5.76 0.72
CA LEU A 107 23.34 5.57 0.04
C LEU A 107 22.31 6.26 0.92
N SER A 108 21.61 7.23 0.35
CA SER A 108 20.36 7.68 0.93
C SER A 108 19.57 6.44 1.31
N LYS A 109 19.17 6.32 2.57
CA LYS A 109 18.38 5.22 3.11
C LYS A 109 16.95 5.25 2.54
N THR A 110 16.81 5.31 1.23
CA THR A 110 15.52 5.26 0.57
C THR A 110 15.23 3.80 0.25
N PHE A 111 14.27 3.26 0.94
CA PHE A 111 13.70 1.98 0.62
C PHE A 111 12.90 2.15 -0.69
N ASP A 112 13.42 1.60 -1.77
CA ASP A 112 12.80 1.68 -3.10
C ASP A 112 11.75 0.57 -3.24
N ALA A 113 10.66 0.72 -2.53
CA ALA A 113 9.52 -0.17 -2.59
C ALA A 113 8.21 0.60 -2.60
N THR A 114 7.21 0.01 -3.22
CA THR A 114 5.84 0.52 -3.28
C THR A 114 4.88 -0.55 -2.79
N PHE A 115 3.89 -0.15 -2.02
CA PHE A 115 2.91 -1.06 -1.45
C PHE A 115 1.50 -0.67 -1.86
N THR A 116 0.69 -1.67 -2.16
CA THR A 116 -0.77 -1.54 -2.23
C THR A 116 -1.38 -2.50 -1.20
N LEU A 117 -2.12 -1.96 -0.24
CA LEU A 117 -2.90 -2.71 0.72
C LEU A 117 -4.33 -2.80 0.19
N LEU A 118 -4.81 -4.03 -0.02
CA LEU A 118 -6.16 -4.29 -0.47
C LEU A 118 -6.96 -4.91 0.67
N ILE A 119 -8.06 -4.27 1.05
CA ILE A 119 -8.87 -4.62 2.21
C ILE A 119 -10.21 -5.17 1.73
N ASP A 120 -10.56 -6.35 2.22
CA ASP A 120 -11.90 -6.89 2.10
C ASP A 120 -12.84 -6.12 3.04
N ALA A 121 -13.83 -5.46 2.47
CA ALA A 121 -14.87 -4.74 3.20
C ALA A 121 -16.24 -5.44 3.06
N SER A 122 -16.28 -6.75 2.87
CA SER A 122 -17.52 -7.50 2.84
C SER A 122 -18.16 -7.66 4.22
N ALA A 123 -19.45 -8.02 4.24
CA ALA A 123 -20.23 -8.23 5.47
C ALA A 123 -19.60 -9.24 6.43
N SER A 124 -18.88 -10.23 5.91
CA SER A 124 -18.15 -11.22 6.73
C SER A 124 -17.05 -10.62 7.61
N MET A 125 -16.64 -9.37 7.33
CA MET A 125 -15.65 -8.63 8.10
C MET A 125 -16.23 -7.88 9.30
N HIS A 126 -17.55 -7.92 9.52
CA HIS A 126 -18.23 -7.13 10.56
C HIS A 126 -17.57 -7.28 11.95
N ASP A 127 -17.32 -8.48 12.39
CA ASP A 127 -16.73 -8.74 13.71
C ASP A 127 -15.21 -8.48 13.79
N LYS A 128 -14.56 -8.25 12.65
CA LYS A 128 -13.11 -8.09 12.53
C LYS A 128 -12.69 -6.70 12.08
N MET A 129 -13.64 -5.87 11.65
CA MET A 129 -13.33 -4.60 11.01
C MET A 129 -12.57 -3.66 11.94
N ASP A 130 -12.91 -3.59 13.23
CA ASP A 130 -12.20 -2.75 14.20
C ASP A 130 -10.72 -3.12 14.33
N GLU A 131 -10.41 -4.42 14.36
CA GLU A 131 -9.03 -4.89 14.41
C GLU A 131 -8.32 -4.68 13.07
N THR A 132 -9.04 -4.82 11.96
CA THR A 132 -8.52 -4.53 10.62
C THR A 132 -8.15 -3.06 10.51
N ILE A 133 -9.01 -2.15 10.94
CA ILE A 133 -8.75 -0.70 10.95
C ILE A 133 -7.48 -0.39 11.75
N LYS A 134 -7.30 -0.97 12.93
CA LYS A 134 -6.07 -0.80 13.72
C LYS A 134 -4.82 -1.28 12.97
N GLY A 135 -4.91 -2.44 12.32
CA GLY A 135 -3.84 -2.97 11.47
C GLY A 135 -3.51 -2.07 10.28
N VAL A 136 -4.54 -1.49 9.65
CA VAL A 136 -4.39 -0.54 8.54
C VAL A 136 -3.74 0.77 9.00
N VAL A 137 -4.13 1.29 10.16
CA VAL A 137 -3.51 2.49 10.76
C VAL A 137 -2.05 2.21 11.11
N LEU A 138 -1.75 1.05 11.70
CA LEU A 138 -0.38 0.63 12.00
C LEU A 138 0.48 0.60 10.72
N PHE A 139 -0.02 -0.01 9.66
CA PHE A 139 0.66 -0.12 8.37
C PHE A 139 0.88 1.27 7.74
N HIS A 140 -0.17 2.08 7.65
CA HIS A 140 -0.12 3.42 7.08
C HIS A 140 0.89 4.32 7.81
N GLU A 141 0.80 4.41 9.13
CA GLU A 141 1.69 5.27 9.93
C GLU A 141 3.15 4.79 9.88
N THR A 142 3.38 3.48 9.84
CA THR A 142 4.72 2.91 9.67
C THR A 142 5.32 3.32 8.32
N LEU A 143 4.63 3.08 7.21
CA LEU A 143 5.12 3.41 5.88
C LEU A 143 5.28 4.92 5.69
N LYS A 144 4.33 5.71 6.21
CA LYS A 144 4.42 7.18 6.19
C LYS A 144 5.66 7.66 6.95
N SER A 145 5.96 7.11 8.12
CA SER A 145 7.13 7.47 8.93
C SER A 145 8.44 7.13 8.23
N LEU A 146 8.46 6.06 7.46
CA LEU A 146 9.60 5.65 6.63
C LEU A 146 9.65 6.39 5.27
N ASN A 147 8.71 7.31 5.01
CA ASN A 147 8.57 8.03 3.74
C ASN A 147 8.40 7.07 2.54
N ILE A 148 7.74 5.95 2.75
CA ILE A 148 7.45 4.95 1.71
C ILE A 148 6.05 5.21 1.15
N LYS A 149 5.98 5.43 -0.16
CA LYS A 149 4.70 5.63 -0.84
C LYS A 149 3.91 4.32 -0.90
N HIS A 150 2.63 4.41 -0.63
CA HIS A 150 1.72 3.29 -0.61
C HIS A 150 0.30 3.69 -1.00
N GLU A 151 -0.51 2.73 -1.32
CA GLU A 151 -1.92 2.88 -1.65
C GLU A 151 -2.76 1.97 -0.76
N ILE A 152 -3.92 2.41 -0.34
CA ILE A 152 -4.87 1.59 0.43
C ILE A 152 -6.19 1.62 -0.29
N LEU A 153 -6.66 0.45 -0.71
CA LEU A 153 -7.93 0.23 -1.38
C LEU A 153 -8.80 -0.69 -0.53
N ALA A 154 -10.07 -0.41 -0.45
CA ALA A 154 -11.06 -1.35 0.06
C ALA A 154 -11.97 -1.80 -1.08
N PHE A 155 -12.50 -3.00 -1.02
CA PHE A 155 -13.41 -3.49 -2.03
C PHE A 155 -14.60 -4.21 -1.41
N ASN A 156 -15.74 -4.05 -2.05
CA ASN A 156 -16.99 -4.71 -1.76
C ASN A 156 -17.83 -4.84 -3.05
N GLU A 157 -18.97 -5.44 -2.96
CA GLU A 157 -19.91 -5.63 -4.06
C GLU A 157 -21.31 -5.26 -3.60
N ASP A 158 -22.03 -4.45 -4.38
CA ASP A 158 -23.42 -4.13 -4.08
C ASP A 158 -24.33 -5.32 -4.43
N ALA A 159 -24.81 -6.00 -3.40
CA ALA A 159 -25.69 -7.16 -3.55
C ALA A 159 -27.14 -6.80 -3.91
N PHE A 160 -27.55 -5.54 -3.75
CA PHE A 160 -28.93 -5.11 -3.95
C PHE A 160 -29.27 -4.76 -5.40
N GLU A 161 -28.29 -4.34 -6.18
CA GLU A 161 -28.48 -4.01 -7.60
C GLU A 161 -28.27 -5.22 -8.54
N ALA A 162 -28.33 -6.43 -7.99
CA ALA A 162 -27.81 -7.61 -8.63
C ALA A 162 -28.75 -8.33 -9.61
N ASP A 163 -28.45 -8.27 -10.86
CA ASP A 163 -28.36 -9.48 -11.67
C ASP A 163 -26.94 -10.07 -11.46
N GLN A 164 -26.78 -11.34 -11.04
CA GLN A 164 -25.50 -11.97 -10.63
C GLN A 164 -24.34 -11.82 -11.63
N ARG A 165 -24.57 -11.28 -12.80
CA ARG A 165 -23.57 -10.99 -13.85
C ARG A 165 -23.16 -9.53 -13.92
N GLN A 166 -23.90 -8.61 -13.30
CA GLN A 166 -23.74 -7.16 -13.44
C GLN A 166 -23.61 -6.45 -12.09
N GLN A 167 -23.37 -7.19 -11.01
CA GLN A 167 -23.14 -6.59 -9.70
C GLN A 167 -21.98 -5.60 -9.76
N PRO A 168 -22.19 -4.34 -9.39
CA PRO A 168 -21.10 -3.36 -9.34
C PRO A 168 -20.08 -3.78 -8.28
N ASN A 169 -18.82 -3.88 -8.70
CA ASN A 169 -17.71 -3.93 -7.74
C ASN A 169 -17.37 -2.51 -7.35
N ILE A 170 -17.45 -2.22 -6.08
CA ILE A 170 -17.10 -0.93 -5.51
C ILE A 170 -15.67 -1.01 -5.01
N ILE A 171 -14.85 -0.04 -5.42
CA ILE A 171 -13.48 0.11 -4.93
C ILE A 171 -13.37 1.49 -4.30
N ASP A 172 -13.21 1.48 -2.99
CA ASP A 172 -12.97 2.69 -2.21
C ASP A 172 -11.47 2.98 -2.17
N GLU A 173 -11.06 4.12 -2.71
CA GLU A 173 -9.70 4.63 -2.58
C GLU A 173 -9.56 5.32 -1.22
N ILE A 174 -9.09 4.57 -0.22
CA ILE A 174 -8.92 5.05 1.15
C ILE A 174 -7.69 5.94 1.25
N ILE A 175 -6.54 5.49 0.73
CA ILE A 175 -5.33 6.29 0.65
C ILE A 175 -4.81 6.27 -0.78
N ASN A 176 -4.77 7.43 -1.41
CA ASN A 176 -4.18 7.57 -2.74
C ASN A 176 -2.65 7.52 -2.65
N TYR A 177 -2.03 6.84 -3.60
CA TYR A 177 -0.59 6.66 -3.68
C TYR A 177 0.20 7.99 -3.62
N ASN A 178 -0.26 9.01 -4.34
CA ASN A 178 0.46 10.29 -4.43
C ASN A 178 0.41 11.09 -3.13
N TYR A 179 -0.60 10.85 -2.31
CA TYR A 179 -0.86 11.59 -1.08
C TYR A 179 -0.60 10.79 0.19
N SER A 180 -0.17 9.53 0.07
CA SER A 180 -0.02 8.57 1.18
C SER A 180 0.88 9.02 2.32
N ILE A 181 1.85 9.88 2.05
CA ILE A 181 2.78 10.41 3.05
C ILE A 181 2.28 11.70 3.74
N PHE A 182 1.11 12.23 3.36
CA PHE A 182 0.57 13.46 3.94
C PHE A 182 -0.36 13.17 5.13
N GLU A 183 -0.26 14.00 6.16
CA GLU A 183 -1.03 13.86 7.41
C GLU A 183 -2.56 13.87 7.24
N LYS A 184 -3.07 14.51 6.20
CA LYS A 184 -4.51 14.71 6.00
C LYS A 184 -5.25 13.47 5.53
N GLU A 185 -4.57 12.48 4.99
CA GLU A 185 -5.20 11.31 4.37
C GLU A 185 -5.56 10.21 5.38
N GLY A 186 -4.75 10.04 6.42
CA GLY A 186 -4.93 8.99 7.43
C GLY A 186 -6.35 8.85 7.98
N PRO A 187 -7.07 9.94 8.33
CA PRO A 187 -8.44 9.84 8.86
C PRO A 187 -9.44 9.15 7.95
N ARG A 188 -9.20 9.06 6.63
CA ARG A 188 -10.08 8.32 5.71
C ARG A 188 -10.09 6.81 6.00
N ILE A 189 -9.10 6.28 6.69
CA ILE A 189 -9.09 4.88 7.15
C ILE A 189 -10.29 4.58 8.05
N MET A 190 -10.78 5.57 8.78
CA MET A 190 -11.95 5.44 9.66
C MET A 190 -13.29 5.39 8.91
N THR A 191 -13.30 5.51 7.59
CA THR A 191 -14.51 5.32 6.77
C THR A 191 -14.70 3.86 6.34
N LEU A 192 -13.77 2.97 6.70
CA LEU A 192 -13.89 1.55 6.42
C LEU A 192 -15.07 0.96 7.20
N GLU A 193 -16.05 0.48 6.48
CA GLU A 193 -17.25 -0.17 7.03
C GLU A 193 -17.51 -1.47 6.27
N PRO A 194 -17.96 -2.53 6.96
CA PRO A 194 -18.37 -3.77 6.30
C PRO A 194 -19.62 -3.52 5.45
N GLN A 195 -19.57 -3.96 4.22
CA GLN A 195 -20.65 -3.87 3.23
C GLN A 195 -21.18 -5.28 2.91
N ASP A 196 -21.96 -5.40 1.84
CA ASP A 196 -22.66 -6.63 1.51
C ASP A 196 -21.76 -7.81 1.14
N ASP A 197 -21.44 -7.95 -0.14
CA ASP A 197 -20.70 -9.10 -0.70
C ASP A 197 -19.29 -8.68 -1.17
N ASN A 198 -18.53 -9.64 -1.68
CA ASN A 198 -17.24 -9.39 -2.29
C ASN A 198 -17.00 -10.21 -3.56
N ARG A 199 -16.06 -9.72 -4.38
CA ARG A 199 -15.52 -10.42 -5.54
C ARG A 199 -14.02 -10.22 -5.64
N ASP A 200 -13.30 -10.99 -4.84
CA ASP A 200 -11.84 -10.88 -4.65
C ASP A 200 -11.04 -10.85 -5.95
N GLY A 201 -11.42 -11.70 -6.90
CA GLY A 201 -10.65 -11.90 -8.12
C GLY A 201 -10.50 -10.65 -8.99
N ILE A 202 -11.51 -9.78 -9.04
CA ILE A 202 -11.46 -8.50 -9.76
C ILE A 202 -10.62 -7.50 -8.96
N ALA A 203 -10.89 -7.37 -7.67
CA ALA A 203 -10.20 -6.43 -6.81
C ALA A 203 -8.69 -6.68 -6.78
N ILE A 204 -8.27 -7.95 -6.64
CA ILE A 204 -6.85 -8.34 -6.68
C ILE A 204 -6.21 -7.99 -8.03
N ARG A 205 -6.90 -8.22 -9.15
CA ARG A 205 -6.36 -7.86 -10.47
C ARG A 205 -6.16 -6.36 -10.62
N ILE A 206 -7.17 -5.57 -10.23
CA ILE A 206 -7.09 -4.10 -10.29
C ILE A 206 -5.94 -3.58 -9.45
N ALA A 207 -5.85 -4.02 -8.18
CA ALA A 207 -4.76 -3.63 -7.28
C ALA A 207 -3.39 -4.01 -7.84
N SER A 208 -3.25 -5.22 -8.40
CA SER A 208 -2.00 -5.70 -8.98
C SER A 208 -1.60 -4.89 -10.22
N GLU A 209 -2.55 -4.58 -11.11
CA GLU A 209 -2.28 -3.78 -12.30
C GLU A 209 -1.86 -2.36 -11.95
N ARG A 210 -2.52 -1.75 -10.95
CA ARG A 210 -2.13 -0.42 -10.44
C ARG A 210 -0.73 -0.45 -9.84
N LEU A 211 -0.41 -1.46 -9.05
CA LEU A 211 0.90 -1.61 -8.43
C LEU A 211 2.03 -1.76 -9.47
N LEU A 212 1.80 -2.54 -10.53
CA LEU A 212 2.79 -2.76 -11.59
C LEU A 212 3.09 -1.52 -12.45
N GLN A 213 2.27 -0.49 -12.33
CA GLN A 213 2.44 0.76 -13.09
C GLN A 213 3.10 1.87 -12.25
N ARG A 214 3.40 1.60 -10.98
CA ARG A 214 4.05 2.52 -10.04
C ARG A 214 5.56 2.37 -10.09
#